data_51d8118ae0037d07677798627f968060
#
_entry.id   51d8118ae0037d07677798627f968060
#
_cell.length_a   1.000
_cell.length_b   1.000
_cell.length_c   1.000
_cell.angle_alpha   90.00
_cell.angle_beta   90.00
_cell.angle_gamma   90.00
#
_symmetry.space_group_name_H-M   'P 1'
#
loop_
_entity.id
_entity.type
_entity.pdbx_description
1 polymer ?
#
loop_
_entity_poly.entity_id
_entity_poly.type
_entity_poly.pdbx_seq_one_letter_code
_entity_poly.pdbx_strand_id
1 'polypeptide(L)'
;KIYPVLYVGGTIRLIDGLKDINVFFQAIDEAPFKVATFLVPDSIRMLLSFAKSKLSEYASKIDFIETGAAPISQEDMLQLCHVLPQSRLYNTYASTETGIVSTYNFNNGNCLSGCLGQPMKHSSFFITEEGLVGCKGKTLMSGYWNDMKTTDLIMQNDTVVTADLGYIDEQGCLRLQGRNDDIINIGGYKIAPTEIENVALSFPGIKDCVCIAAVHPVINQVLKLLVVPGMNYNRKELVSFLKSKLEAHKIPILYEEIEKVQRTFNGKIDRKSYR
;
A
#
# COMPACT_ATOMS: atom_id res chain seq x y z
N LYS A 1 13.11 -8.79 -6.15
CA LYS A 1 12.28 -9.90 -6.69
C LYS A 1 13.03 -10.77 -7.70
N ILE A 2 13.87 -10.19 -8.58
CA ILE A 2 14.56 -10.89 -9.67
C ILE A 2 15.62 -11.86 -9.15
N TYR A 3 16.55 -11.38 -8.32
CA TYR A 3 17.71 -12.18 -7.89
C TYR A 3 17.38 -13.50 -7.17
N PRO A 4 16.42 -13.55 -6.22
CA PRO A 4 16.07 -14.82 -5.57
C PRO A 4 15.55 -15.87 -6.54
N VAL A 5 14.78 -15.47 -7.55
CA VAL A 5 14.25 -16.39 -8.58
C VAL A 5 15.37 -16.97 -9.41
N LEU A 6 16.29 -16.13 -9.89
CA LEU A 6 17.47 -16.59 -10.66
C LEU A 6 18.41 -17.44 -9.83
N TYR A 7 18.59 -17.11 -8.55
CA TYR A 7 19.46 -17.87 -7.63
C TYR A 7 18.99 -19.32 -7.44
N VAL A 8 17.69 -19.55 -7.44
CA VAL A 8 17.13 -20.92 -7.34
C VAL A 8 16.88 -21.59 -8.69
N GLY A 9 17.37 -21.01 -9.78
CA GLY A 9 17.24 -21.56 -11.14
C GLY A 9 15.84 -21.36 -11.75
N GLY A 10 15.04 -20.43 -11.22
CA GLY A 10 13.74 -20.09 -11.75
C GLY A 10 13.80 -19.22 -13.00
N THR A 11 12.70 -19.18 -13.73
CA THR A 11 12.54 -18.35 -14.94
C THR A 11 11.79 -17.06 -14.59
N ILE A 12 12.24 -15.95 -15.15
CA ILE A 12 11.57 -14.65 -15.02
C ILE A 12 11.06 -14.23 -16.38
N ARG A 13 9.79 -13.85 -16.45
CA ARG A 13 9.18 -13.21 -17.60
C ARG A 13 8.88 -11.75 -17.27
N LEU A 14 9.48 -10.84 -18.00
CA LEU A 14 9.22 -9.41 -17.88
C LEU A 14 8.11 -9.03 -18.87
N ILE A 15 7.13 -8.30 -18.36
CA ILE A 15 6.03 -7.71 -19.13
C ILE A 15 5.93 -6.22 -18.81
N ASP A 16 5.36 -5.43 -19.72
CA ASP A 16 5.20 -3.98 -19.54
C ASP A 16 3.95 -3.65 -18.68
N GLY A 17 3.98 -4.09 -17.44
CA GLY A 17 2.87 -3.93 -16.50
C GLY A 17 1.58 -4.61 -16.97
N LEU A 18 0.43 -3.99 -16.67
CA LEU A 18 -0.89 -4.46 -17.11
C LEU A 18 -1.52 -3.52 -18.16
N LYS A 19 -0.73 -2.82 -18.96
CA LYS A 19 -1.23 -1.99 -20.06
C LYS A 19 -2.08 -2.80 -21.04
N ASP A 20 -1.67 -4.04 -21.28
CA ASP A 20 -2.47 -5.04 -21.98
C ASP A 20 -2.63 -6.27 -21.07
N ILE A 21 -3.86 -6.45 -20.57
CA ILE A 21 -4.22 -7.59 -19.70
C ILE A 21 -4.03 -8.93 -20.43
N ASN A 22 -4.14 -8.99 -21.75
CA ASN A 22 -3.97 -10.22 -22.50
C ASN A 22 -2.52 -10.71 -22.46
N VAL A 23 -1.53 -9.80 -22.49
CA VAL A 23 -0.12 -10.13 -22.34
C VAL A 23 0.16 -10.77 -20.99
N PHE A 24 -0.50 -10.29 -19.92
CA PHE A 24 -0.39 -10.90 -18.59
C PHE A 24 -0.89 -12.35 -18.58
N PHE A 25 -2.08 -12.61 -19.12
CA PHE A 25 -2.62 -13.97 -19.18
C PHE A 25 -1.84 -14.87 -20.13
N GLN A 26 -1.39 -14.37 -21.28
CA GLN A 26 -0.50 -15.10 -22.18
C GLN A 26 0.79 -15.51 -21.46
N ALA A 27 1.37 -14.64 -20.63
CA ALA A 27 2.55 -14.97 -19.85
C ALA A 27 2.31 -16.14 -18.88
N ILE A 28 1.11 -16.26 -18.32
CA ILE A 28 0.71 -17.37 -17.46
C ILE A 28 0.49 -18.65 -18.30
N ASP A 29 -0.15 -18.54 -19.46
CA ASP A 29 -0.42 -19.68 -20.34
C ASP A 29 0.87 -20.36 -20.82
N GLU A 30 1.83 -19.56 -21.24
CA GLU A 30 3.11 -20.04 -21.77
C GLU A 30 4.03 -20.59 -20.68
N ALA A 31 3.72 -20.37 -19.39
CA ALA A 31 4.52 -20.91 -18.31
C ALA A 31 4.31 -22.44 -18.17
N PRO A 32 5.38 -23.25 -18.16
CA PRO A 32 5.25 -24.70 -18.03
C PRO A 32 4.84 -25.17 -16.63
N PHE A 33 4.97 -24.30 -15.62
CA PHE A 33 4.67 -24.57 -14.22
C PHE A 33 3.76 -23.49 -13.63
N LYS A 34 3.43 -23.63 -12.35
CA LYS A 34 2.74 -22.58 -11.60
C LYS A 34 3.59 -21.31 -11.58
N VAL A 35 2.91 -20.18 -11.63
CA VAL A 35 3.52 -18.86 -11.67
C VAL A 35 3.35 -18.13 -10.34
N ALA A 36 4.29 -17.23 -10.08
CA ALA A 36 4.19 -16.25 -9.02
C ALA A 36 4.33 -14.84 -9.61
N THR A 37 3.63 -13.86 -9.05
CA THR A 37 3.71 -12.49 -9.54
C THR A 37 3.69 -11.49 -8.40
N PHE A 38 4.26 -10.29 -8.66
CA PHE A 38 4.10 -9.12 -7.82
C PHE A 38 3.19 -8.12 -8.52
N LEU A 39 2.12 -7.71 -7.85
CA LEU A 39 1.15 -6.74 -8.36
C LEU A 39 0.94 -5.65 -7.31
N VAL A 40 1.03 -4.40 -7.72
CA VAL A 40 0.60 -3.29 -6.84
C VAL A 40 -0.92 -3.31 -6.68
N PRO A 41 -1.48 -2.74 -5.59
CA PRO A 41 -2.92 -2.77 -5.33
C PRO A 41 -3.79 -2.28 -6.49
N ASP A 42 -3.38 -1.22 -7.19
CA ASP A 42 -4.11 -0.70 -8.37
C ASP A 42 -4.17 -1.73 -9.51
N SER A 43 -3.10 -2.51 -9.71
CA SER A 43 -3.08 -3.60 -10.69
C SER A 43 -4.04 -4.73 -10.30
N ILE A 44 -4.10 -5.06 -9.01
CA ILE A 44 -5.06 -6.04 -8.49
C ILE A 44 -6.48 -5.56 -8.72
N ARG A 45 -6.79 -4.31 -8.37
CA ARG A 45 -8.11 -3.70 -8.58
C ARG A 45 -8.50 -3.69 -10.05
N MET A 46 -7.57 -3.40 -10.95
CA MET A 46 -7.80 -3.44 -12.39
C MET A 46 -8.16 -4.85 -12.86
N LEU A 47 -7.42 -5.88 -12.45
CA LEU A 47 -7.73 -7.27 -12.78
C LEU A 47 -9.09 -7.70 -12.23
N LEU A 48 -9.41 -7.36 -10.98
CA LEU A 48 -10.71 -7.66 -10.37
C LEU A 48 -11.87 -6.95 -11.05
N SER A 49 -11.66 -5.72 -11.55
CA SER A 49 -12.71 -4.94 -12.22
C SER A 49 -12.96 -5.37 -13.66
N PHE A 50 -11.92 -5.71 -14.41
CA PHE A 50 -12.01 -5.90 -15.86
C PHE A 50 -11.77 -7.34 -16.33
N ALA A 51 -11.18 -8.20 -15.51
CA ALA A 51 -10.77 -9.54 -15.89
C ALA A 51 -11.01 -10.59 -14.80
N LYS A 52 -11.94 -10.35 -13.87
CA LYS A 52 -12.20 -11.22 -12.72
C LYS A 52 -12.49 -12.68 -13.10
N SER A 53 -13.37 -12.89 -14.06
CA SER A 53 -13.71 -14.23 -14.53
C SER A 53 -12.50 -14.93 -15.16
N LYS A 54 -11.77 -14.22 -16.01
CA LYS A 54 -10.57 -14.76 -16.64
C LYS A 54 -9.49 -15.08 -15.59
N LEU A 55 -9.28 -14.22 -14.58
CA LEU A 55 -8.35 -14.49 -13.49
C LEU A 55 -8.71 -15.77 -12.72
N SER A 56 -10.00 -16.03 -12.52
CA SER A 56 -10.50 -17.25 -11.86
C SER A 56 -10.16 -18.53 -12.66
N GLU A 57 -10.16 -18.48 -13.99
CA GLU A 57 -9.77 -19.61 -14.84
C GLU A 57 -8.30 -20.02 -14.62
N TYR A 58 -7.45 -19.07 -14.23
CA TYR A 58 -6.04 -19.30 -13.95
C TYR A 58 -5.71 -19.62 -12.48
N ALA A 59 -6.72 -19.78 -11.62
CA ALA A 59 -6.50 -20.01 -10.19
C ALA A 59 -5.60 -21.22 -9.90
N SER A 60 -5.67 -22.30 -10.67
CA SER A 60 -4.83 -23.49 -10.51
C SER A 60 -3.37 -23.27 -10.94
N LYS A 61 -3.12 -22.28 -11.83
CA LYS A 61 -1.78 -21.94 -12.35
C LYS A 61 -1.06 -20.91 -11.51
N ILE A 62 -1.76 -20.14 -10.69
CA ILE A 62 -1.16 -19.10 -9.86
C ILE A 62 -0.82 -19.67 -8.48
N ASP A 63 0.46 -19.82 -8.18
CA ASP A 63 0.94 -20.28 -6.88
C ASP A 63 0.79 -19.18 -5.82
N PHE A 64 1.31 -17.98 -6.11
CA PHE A 64 1.10 -16.85 -5.23
C PHE A 64 1.09 -15.51 -5.96
N ILE A 65 0.39 -14.56 -5.34
CA ILE A 65 0.50 -13.13 -5.65
C ILE A 65 1.05 -12.43 -4.42
N GLU A 66 2.09 -11.64 -4.62
CA GLU A 66 2.61 -10.73 -3.61
C GLU A 66 2.21 -9.31 -3.98
N THR A 67 1.68 -8.57 -3.02
CA THR A 67 1.36 -7.14 -3.16
C THR A 67 2.09 -6.32 -2.10
N GLY A 68 2.21 -5.04 -2.34
CA GLY A 68 2.87 -4.09 -1.46
C GLY A 68 3.07 -2.75 -2.16
N ALA A 69 3.98 -1.93 -1.67
CA ALA A 69 4.27 -0.57 -2.11
C ALA A 69 3.17 0.47 -1.83
N ALA A 70 1.90 0.05 -1.68
CA ALA A 70 0.76 0.88 -1.29
C ALA A 70 -0.24 0.04 -0.46
N PRO A 71 -1.15 0.67 0.30
CA PRO A 71 -2.20 -0.04 1.00
C PRO A 71 -3.16 -0.74 0.03
N ILE A 72 -3.52 -1.99 0.34
CA ILE A 72 -4.58 -2.73 -0.36
C ILE A 72 -5.87 -2.65 0.47
N SER A 73 -7.01 -2.45 -0.18
CA SER A 73 -8.30 -2.39 0.51
C SER A 73 -8.75 -3.78 1.00
N GLN A 74 -9.55 -3.79 2.07
CA GLN A 74 -10.16 -5.03 2.58
C GLN A 74 -11.02 -5.70 1.52
N GLU A 75 -11.74 -4.92 0.73
CA GLU A 75 -12.60 -5.42 -0.33
C GLU A 75 -11.79 -6.13 -1.42
N ASP A 76 -10.71 -5.49 -1.90
CA ASP A 76 -9.83 -6.09 -2.92
C ASP A 76 -9.19 -7.38 -2.40
N MET A 77 -8.77 -7.42 -1.11
CA MET A 77 -8.24 -8.64 -0.49
C MET A 77 -9.26 -9.78 -0.47
N LEU A 78 -10.48 -9.51 0.00
CA LEU A 78 -11.56 -10.50 0.06
C LEU A 78 -11.96 -11.00 -1.34
N GLN A 79 -12.09 -10.09 -2.30
CA GLN A 79 -12.40 -10.46 -3.68
C GLN A 79 -11.29 -11.32 -4.29
N LEU A 80 -10.02 -11.00 -4.03
CA LEU A 80 -8.89 -11.79 -4.53
C LEU A 80 -8.85 -13.19 -3.91
N CYS A 81 -9.12 -13.31 -2.59
CA CYS A 81 -9.26 -14.59 -1.91
C CYS A 81 -10.38 -15.47 -2.53
N HIS A 82 -11.51 -14.83 -2.88
CA HIS A 82 -12.62 -15.55 -3.53
C HIS A 82 -12.25 -16.02 -4.94
N VAL A 83 -11.53 -15.21 -5.71
CA VAL A 83 -11.14 -15.53 -7.10
C VAL A 83 -10.01 -16.56 -7.15
N LEU A 84 -9.10 -16.53 -6.19
CA LEU A 84 -7.90 -17.37 -6.12
C LEU A 84 -7.82 -18.14 -4.79
N PRO A 85 -8.80 -19.03 -4.50
CA PRO A 85 -8.94 -19.64 -3.16
C PRO A 85 -7.78 -20.56 -2.75
N GLN A 86 -7.01 -21.07 -3.70
CA GLN A 86 -5.89 -21.97 -3.45
C GLN A 86 -4.52 -21.29 -3.54
N SER A 87 -4.48 -20.03 -3.99
CA SER A 87 -3.23 -19.28 -4.12
C SER A 87 -2.84 -18.66 -2.79
N ARG A 88 -1.54 -18.58 -2.53
CA ARG A 88 -1.01 -17.79 -1.41
C ARG A 88 -1.04 -16.31 -1.79
N LEU A 89 -1.67 -15.47 -0.97
CA LEU A 89 -1.85 -14.06 -1.26
C LEU A 89 -1.15 -13.23 -0.18
N TYR A 90 -0.06 -12.59 -0.54
CA TYR A 90 0.82 -11.93 0.39
C TYR A 90 0.74 -10.41 0.32
N ASN A 91 0.51 -9.77 1.47
CA ASN A 91 0.73 -8.34 1.67
C ASN A 91 2.08 -8.14 2.36
N THR A 92 2.98 -7.38 1.75
CA THR A 92 4.40 -7.31 2.12
C THR A 92 4.81 -5.90 2.47
N TYR A 93 5.49 -5.74 3.61
CA TYR A 93 6.18 -4.50 3.97
C TYR A 93 7.66 -4.60 3.64
N ALA A 94 8.11 -3.67 2.82
CA ALA A 94 9.48 -3.58 2.35
C ALA A 94 9.83 -2.15 1.92
N SER A 95 11.09 -1.79 2.06
CA SER A 95 11.67 -0.59 1.44
C SER A 95 13.01 -0.92 0.77
N THR A 96 13.60 0.05 0.07
CA THR A 96 14.94 -0.09 -0.48
C THR A 96 15.97 -0.29 0.63
N GLU A 97 15.78 0.39 1.75
CA GLU A 97 16.68 0.43 2.89
C GLU A 97 16.59 -0.81 3.77
N THR A 98 15.40 -1.39 3.87
CA THR A 98 15.14 -2.50 4.80
C THR A 98 15.06 -3.88 4.14
N GLY A 99 14.91 -3.93 2.81
CA GLY A 99 14.48 -5.15 2.14
C GLY A 99 13.07 -5.57 2.58
N ILE A 100 12.73 -6.84 2.42
CA ILE A 100 11.46 -7.39 2.89
C ILE A 100 11.56 -7.63 4.41
N VAL A 101 10.78 -6.88 5.17
CA VAL A 101 10.77 -6.95 6.64
C VAL A 101 9.71 -7.92 7.14
N SER A 102 8.48 -7.79 6.62
CA SER A 102 7.37 -8.65 7.02
C SER A 102 6.48 -8.98 5.84
N THR A 103 5.72 -10.05 5.98
CA THR A 103 4.73 -10.45 4.99
C THR A 103 3.55 -11.14 5.68
N TYR A 104 2.36 -10.90 5.18
CA TYR A 104 1.12 -11.48 5.66
C TYR A 104 0.40 -12.23 4.55
N ASN A 105 0.22 -13.54 4.71
CA ASN A 105 -0.65 -14.31 3.82
C ASN A 105 -2.11 -14.07 4.24
N PHE A 106 -2.82 -13.22 3.50
CA PHE A 106 -4.22 -12.89 3.82
C PHE A 106 -5.23 -13.91 3.28
N ASN A 107 -4.79 -14.95 2.56
CA ASN A 107 -5.61 -16.09 2.16
C ASN A 107 -5.40 -17.30 3.08
N ASN A 108 -5.39 -17.06 4.39
CA ASN A 108 -5.21 -18.06 5.44
C ASN A 108 -6.45 -18.28 6.32
N GLY A 109 -7.60 -17.81 5.86
CA GLY A 109 -8.88 -17.82 6.60
C GLY A 109 -9.18 -16.58 7.43
N ASN A 110 -8.21 -15.69 7.67
CA ASN A 110 -8.34 -14.51 8.54
C ASN A 110 -8.09 -13.19 7.83
N CYS A 111 -8.40 -13.01 6.62
CA CYS A 111 -8.16 -11.81 5.80
C CYS A 111 -8.20 -10.46 6.62
N LEU A 112 -7.14 -10.16 7.38
CA LEU A 112 -7.08 -9.03 8.30
C LEU A 112 -6.71 -7.74 7.56
N SER A 113 -7.61 -6.77 7.59
CA SER A 113 -7.38 -5.46 6.96
C SER A 113 -6.13 -4.78 7.50
N GLY A 114 -5.29 -4.24 6.60
CA GLY A 114 -4.10 -3.47 6.95
C GLY A 114 -2.99 -4.23 7.68
N CYS A 115 -3.13 -5.55 7.88
CA CYS A 115 -2.07 -6.38 8.45
C CYS A 115 -0.93 -6.55 7.44
N LEU A 116 0.29 -6.29 7.87
CA LEU A 116 1.52 -6.48 7.10
C LEU A 116 2.33 -7.70 7.60
N GLY A 117 1.77 -8.44 8.55
CA GLY A 117 2.34 -9.66 9.08
C GLY A 117 3.38 -9.48 10.16
N GLN A 118 4.01 -10.59 10.47
CA GLN A 118 5.09 -10.71 11.45
C GLN A 118 6.45 -10.64 10.73
N PRO A 119 7.55 -10.45 11.49
CA PRO A 119 8.89 -10.38 10.90
C PRO A 119 9.24 -11.64 10.11
N MET A 120 9.95 -11.45 9.00
CA MET A 120 10.54 -12.54 8.23
C MET A 120 11.74 -13.16 8.99
N LYS A 121 12.13 -14.36 8.60
CA LYS A 121 13.20 -15.17 9.27
C LYS A 121 14.50 -14.41 9.58
N HIS A 122 14.87 -13.43 8.74
CA HIS A 122 16.15 -12.72 8.84
C HIS A 122 15.97 -11.22 9.08
N SER A 123 14.79 -10.79 9.48
CA SER A 123 14.45 -9.41 9.78
C SER A 123 13.66 -9.34 11.10
N SER A 124 13.66 -8.17 11.70
CA SER A 124 12.80 -7.82 12.82
C SER A 124 12.40 -6.35 12.70
N PHE A 125 11.32 -5.99 13.35
CA PHE A 125 10.89 -4.61 13.47
C PHE A 125 10.48 -4.29 14.90
N PHE A 126 10.49 -3.02 15.22
CA PHE A 126 10.02 -2.47 16.49
C PHE A 126 9.45 -1.08 16.23
N ILE A 127 8.75 -0.52 17.21
CA ILE A 127 8.23 0.85 17.14
C ILE A 127 9.05 1.72 18.08
N THR A 128 9.54 2.87 17.59
CA THR A 128 10.25 3.85 18.40
C THR A 128 9.28 4.61 19.31
N GLU A 129 9.81 5.38 20.26
CA GLU A 129 8.99 6.24 21.14
C GLU A 129 8.16 7.26 20.35
N GLU A 130 8.67 7.70 19.18
CA GLU A 130 7.96 8.62 18.27
C GLU A 130 6.93 7.90 17.38
N GLY A 131 6.78 6.59 17.50
CA GLY A 131 5.85 5.78 16.69
C GLY A 131 6.39 5.39 15.31
N LEU A 132 7.69 5.56 15.04
CA LEU A 132 8.31 5.19 13.77
C LEU A 132 8.65 3.69 13.75
N VAL A 133 8.57 3.10 12.55
CA VAL A 133 8.97 1.70 12.35
C VAL A 133 10.50 1.61 12.22
N GLY A 134 11.13 0.99 13.22
CA GLY A 134 12.54 0.61 13.18
C GLY A 134 12.72 -0.83 12.72
N CYS A 135 13.71 -1.08 11.87
CA CYS A 135 13.97 -2.39 11.26
C CYS A 135 15.41 -2.83 11.54
N LYS A 136 15.57 -4.13 11.80
CA LYS A 136 16.88 -4.80 12.00
C LYS A 136 16.93 -6.08 11.18
N GLY A 137 18.13 -6.54 10.87
CA GLY A 137 18.36 -7.85 10.29
C GLY A 137 19.28 -7.85 9.07
N LYS A 138 19.41 -9.03 8.47
CA LYS A 138 20.32 -9.25 7.33
C LYS A 138 19.79 -8.72 5.99
N THR A 139 18.57 -8.20 5.96
CA THR A 139 17.93 -7.66 4.77
C THR A 139 18.19 -6.16 4.60
N LEU A 140 18.77 -5.50 5.59
CA LEU A 140 19.10 -4.09 5.53
C LEU A 140 20.12 -3.82 4.41
N MET A 141 19.99 -2.65 3.78
CA MET A 141 20.99 -2.16 2.82
C MET A 141 22.35 -1.99 3.50
N SER A 142 23.42 -1.99 2.71
CA SER A 142 24.76 -1.62 3.21
C SER A 142 24.98 -0.11 3.26
N GLY A 143 24.11 0.66 2.61
CA GLY A 143 24.16 2.12 2.56
C GLY A 143 23.71 2.65 1.20
N TYR A 144 23.56 3.96 1.09
CA TYR A 144 23.34 4.64 -0.17
C TYR A 144 24.63 4.81 -0.96
N TRP A 145 24.57 4.57 -2.26
CA TRP A 145 25.73 4.72 -3.12
C TRP A 145 26.21 6.17 -3.17
N ASN A 146 27.48 6.40 -2.83
CA ASN A 146 28.12 7.71 -2.76
C ASN A 146 27.41 8.76 -1.86
N ASP A 147 26.63 8.33 -0.88
CA ASP A 147 25.96 9.22 0.07
C ASP A 147 26.04 8.66 1.50
N MET A 148 27.22 8.73 2.07
CA MET A 148 27.46 8.31 3.46
C MET A 148 26.69 9.17 4.45
N LYS A 149 26.55 10.49 4.17
CA LYS A 149 25.85 11.41 5.07
C LYS A 149 24.39 10.99 5.29
N THR A 150 23.66 10.68 4.22
CA THR A 150 22.28 10.18 4.33
C THR A 150 22.26 8.78 4.93
N THR A 151 23.23 7.93 4.61
CA THR A 151 23.36 6.59 5.20
C THR A 151 23.46 6.67 6.72
N ASP A 152 24.37 7.48 7.26
CA ASP A 152 24.60 7.63 8.70
C ASP A 152 23.40 8.22 9.44
N LEU A 153 22.57 9.03 8.75
CA LEU A 153 21.36 9.61 9.33
C LEU A 153 20.27 8.58 9.59
N ILE A 154 20.12 7.59 8.71
CA ILE A 154 19.00 6.62 8.78
C ILE A 154 19.43 5.24 9.27
N MET A 155 20.72 4.93 9.21
CA MET A 155 21.27 3.63 9.61
C MET A 155 22.21 3.80 10.80
N GLN A 156 21.76 3.37 11.97
CA GLN A 156 22.52 3.45 13.22
C GLN A 156 22.50 2.09 13.94
N ASN A 157 23.67 1.59 14.34
CA ASN A 157 23.80 0.34 15.11
C ASN A 157 23.03 -0.84 14.48
N ASP A 158 23.24 -1.08 13.18
CA ASP A 158 22.54 -2.14 12.43
C ASP A 158 21.00 -2.02 12.46
N THR A 159 20.53 -0.79 12.57
CA THR A 159 19.11 -0.45 12.59
C THR A 159 18.82 0.62 11.54
N VAL A 160 17.75 0.44 10.78
CA VAL A 160 17.17 1.47 9.93
C VAL A 160 15.87 1.93 10.55
N VAL A 161 15.77 3.22 10.90
CA VAL A 161 14.50 3.83 11.30
C VAL A 161 13.88 4.46 10.08
N THR A 162 12.69 3.96 9.69
CA THR A 162 11.97 4.45 8.51
C THR A 162 11.18 5.72 8.85
N ALA A 163 10.67 6.40 7.84
CA ALA A 163 9.71 7.48 8.05
C ALA A 163 8.26 6.98 8.20
N ASP A 164 8.03 5.68 8.21
CA ASP A 164 6.69 5.10 8.34
C ASP A 164 6.27 5.10 9.82
N LEU A 165 5.10 5.66 10.11
CA LEU A 165 4.44 5.57 11.42
C LEU A 165 3.63 4.29 11.47
N GLY A 166 3.71 3.58 12.60
CA GLY A 166 3.00 2.32 12.76
C GLY A 166 2.88 1.86 14.20
N TYR A 167 2.26 0.71 14.37
CA TYR A 167 2.15 0.01 15.63
C TYR A 167 2.11 -1.49 15.40
N ILE A 168 2.37 -2.24 16.46
CA ILE A 168 2.24 -3.69 16.47
C ILE A 168 0.95 -3.99 17.23
N ASP A 169 0.02 -4.70 16.58
CA ASP A 169 -1.23 -5.08 17.23
C ASP A 169 -1.06 -6.27 18.18
N GLU A 170 -2.14 -6.62 18.90
CA GLU A 170 -2.15 -7.71 19.89
C GLU A 170 -1.79 -9.08 19.30
N GLN A 171 -1.89 -9.23 17.98
CA GLN A 171 -1.54 -10.45 17.24
C GLN A 171 -0.07 -10.43 16.77
N GLY A 172 0.69 -9.37 17.10
CA GLY A 172 2.06 -9.17 16.64
C GLY A 172 2.17 -8.73 15.20
N CYS A 173 1.08 -8.26 14.59
CA CYS A 173 1.02 -7.81 13.22
C CYS A 173 1.43 -6.34 13.10
N LEU A 174 2.37 -6.04 12.19
CA LEU A 174 2.71 -4.66 11.87
C LEU A 174 1.53 -3.98 11.15
N ARG A 175 1.19 -2.79 11.62
CA ARG A 175 0.17 -1.89 11.06
C ARG A 175 0.78 -0.53 10.79
N LEU A 176 0.57 0.02 9.58
CA LEU A 176 1.00 1.38 9.26
C LEU A 176 -0.14 2.38 9.46
N GLN A 177 0.21 3.54 9.98
CA GLN A 177 -0.68 4.69 10.14
C GLN A 177 -0.45 5.77 9.09
N GLY A 178 0.73 5.76 8.45
CA GLY A 178 1.10 6.72 7.43
C GLY A 178 2.61 6.98 7.44
N ARG A 179 3.01 8.09 6.82
CA ARG A 179 4.41 8.54 6.82
C ARG A 179 4.55 9.82 7.63
N ASN A 180 5.60 9.90 8.42
CA ASN A 180 5.92 11.09 9.20
C ASN A 180 6.17 12.31 8.30
N ASP A 181 6.75 12.09 7.11
CA ASP A 181 7.01 13.15 6.13
C ASP A 181 5.72 13.72 5.49
N ASP A 182 4.62 12.98 5.56
CA ASP A 182 3.33 13.37 4.99
C ASP A 182 2.37 13.92 6.04
N ILE A 183 2.74 13.93 7.32
CA ILE A 183 1.90 14.44 8.41
C ILE A 183 1.51 15.90 8.14
N ILE A 184 0.22 16.16 8.21
CA ILE A 184 -0.37 17.50 8.12
C ILE A 184 -0.61 18.03 9.53
N ASN A 185 -0.02 19.18 9.84
CA ASN A 185 -0.20 19.83 11.14
C ASN A 185 -1.26 20.93 11.03
N ILE A 186 -2.41 20.75 11.66
CA ILE A 186 -3.50 21.74 11.66
C ILE A 186 -3.97 21.95 13.09
N GLY A 187 -3.90 23.19 13.57
CA GLY A 187 -4.39 23.54 14.91
C GLY A 187 -3.71 22.77 16.05
N GLY A 188 -2.46 22.34 15.87
CA GLY A 188 -1.72 21.54 16.85
C GLY A 188 -1.94 20.01 16.71
N TYR A 189 -2.83 19.57 15.85
CA TYR A 189 -3.05 18.14 15.57
C TYR A 189 -2.13 17.65 14.46
N LYS A 190 -1.48 16.51 14.70
CA LYS A 190 -0.71 15.76 13.69
C LYS A 190 -1.64 14.77 13.00
N ILE A 191 -1.95 15.00 11.74
CA ILE A 191 -2.94 14.23 10.99
C ILE A 191 -2.24 13.47 9.86
N ALA A 192 -2.40 12.15 9.85
CA ALA A 192 -1.92 11.30 8.78
C ALA A 192 -2.95 11.31 7.61
N PRO A 193 -2.61 11.85 6.43
CA PRO A 193 -3.54 11.88 5.29
C PRO A 193 -4.05 10.49 4.90
N THR A 194 -3.21 9.47 5.02
CA THR A 194 -3.53 8.08 4.67
C THR A 194 -4.66 7.50 5.52
N GLU A 195 -4.84 7.93 6.76
CA GLU A 195 -5.97 7.51 7.60
C GLU A 195 -7.30 7.98 6.99
N ILE A 196 -7.34 9.24 6.56
CA ILE A 196 -8.51 9.84 5.93
C ILE A 196 -8.80 9.19 4.58
N GLU A 197 -7.74 8.99 3.78
CA GLU A 197 -7.81 8.34 2.46
C GLU A 197 -8.34 6.91 2.56
N ASN A 198 -7.87 6.12 3.51
CA ASN A 198 -8.33 4.75 3.72
C ASN A 198 -9.81 4.69 4.10
N VAL A 199 -10.27 5.59 4.97
CA VAL A 199 -11.69 5.69 5.31
C VAL A 199 -12.51 6.15 4.10
N ALA A 200 -12.05 7.16 3.37
CA ALA A 200 -12.74 7.66 2.18
C ALA A 200 -12.86 6.58 1.10
N LEU A 201 -11.79 5.82 0.84
CA LEU A 201 -11.79 4.71 -0.14
C LEU A 201 -12.73 3.56 0.23
N SER A 202 -13.12 3.42 1.51
CA SER A 202 -14.12 2.45 1.93
C SER A 202 -15.57 2.91 1.68
N PHE A 203 -15.77 4.17 1.26
CA PHE A 203 -17.08 4.68 0.89
C PHE A 203 -17.46 4.27 -0.54
N PRO A 204 -18.65 3.63 -0.75
CA PRO A 204 -19.11 3.28 -2.09
C PRO A 204 -19.24 4.52 -2.97
N GLY A 205 -18.73 4.47 -4.19
CA GLY A 205 -18.78 5.59 -5.12
C GLY A 205 -17.50 6.43 -5.21
N ILE A 206 -16.43 6.08 -4.47
CA ILE A 206 -15.09 6.64 -4.68
C ILE A 206 -14.21 5.63 -5.40
N LYS A 207 -13.54 6.06 -6.46
CA LYS A 207 -12.53 5.26 -7.17
C LYS A 207 -11.13 5.47 -6.59
N ASP A 208 -10.78 6.71 -6.27
CA ASP A 208 -9.48 7.08 -5.73
C ASP A 208 -9.59 8.42 -4.99
N CYS A 209 -8.65 8.72 -4.09
CA CYS A 209 -8.61 10.01 -3.43
C CYS A 209 -7.20 10.33 -2.90
N VAL A 210 -6.98 11.61 -2.61
CA VAL A 210 -5.80 12.09 -1.90
C VAL A 210 -6.18 13.22 -0.95
N CYS A 211 -5.71 13.14 0.29
CA CYS A 211 -5.89 14.17 1.30
C CYS A 211 -4.64 15.05 1.40
N ILE A 212 -4.83 16.35 1.31
CA ILE A 212 -3.74 17.34 1.34
C ILE A 212 -4.06 18.48 2.30
N ALA A 213 -3.03 19.23 2.66
CA ALA A 213 -3.20 20.53 3.29
C ALA A 213 -3.59 21.56 2.25
N ALA A 214 -4.49 22.47 2.59
CA ALA A 214 -4.87 23.60 1.75
C ALA A 214 -4.97 24.89 2.59
N VAL A 215 -4.72 26.02 1.96
CA VAL A 215 -4.89 27.34 2.60
C VAL A 215 -6.38 27.72 2.57
N HIS A 216 -6.88 28.15 3.73
CA HIS A 216 -8.24 28.69 3.87
C HIS A 216 -8.19 30.15 4.33
N PRO A 217 -8.95 31.06 3.70
CA PRO A 217 -8.82 32.50 3.94
C PRO A 217 -9.00 32.92 5.40
N VAL A 218 -9.79 32.17 6.19
CA VAL A 218 -10.16 32.54 7.56
C VAL A 218 -9.36 31.76 8.61
N ILE A 219 -9.24 30.45 8.42
CA ILE A 219 -8.68 29.52 9.43
C ILE A 219 -7.28 29.00 9.06
N ASN A 220 -6.63 29.64 8.09
CA ASN A 220 -5.29 29.40 7.63
C ASN A 220 -5.14 28.03 6.93
N GLN A 221 -4.80 26.96 7.64
CA GLN A 221 -4.56 25.66 7.06
C GLN A 221 -5.69 24.68 7.39
N VAL A 222 -6.17 23.97 6.38
CA VAL A 222 -7.27 22.98 6.50
C VAL A 222 -6.96 21.71 5.71
N LEU A 223 -7.69 20.63 6.02
CA LEU A 223 -7.67 19.42 5.20
C LEU A 223 -8.56 19.63 3.97
N LYS A 224 -8.01 19.21 2.81
CA LYS A 224 -8.73 19.15 1.54
C LYS A 224 -8.66 17.71 1.01
N LEU A 225 -9.81 17.13 0.70
CA LEU A 225 -9.90 15.83 0.06
C LEU A 225 -10.19 16.01 -1.42
N LEU A 226 -9.25 15.57 -2.26
CA LEU A 226 -9.41 15.46 -3.70
C LEU A 226 -9.94 14.06 -4.00
N VAL A 227 -11.04 13.96 -4.74
CA VAL A 227 -11.78 12.71 -4.94
C VAL A 227 -11.89 12.41 -6.44
N VAL A 228 -11.58 11.18 -6.82
CA VAL A 228 -11.94 10.64 -8.14
C VAL A 228 -13.29 9.94 -8.00
N PRO A 229 -14.36 10.54 -8.54
CA PRO A 229 -15.71 9.99 -8.39
C PRO A 229 -15.87 8.68 -9.16
N GLY A 230 -16.59 7.74 -8.55
CA GLY A 230 -17.10 6.54 -9.18
C GLY A 230 -18.59 6.66 -9.52
N MET A 231 -19.21 5.53 -9.87
CA MET A 231 -20.68 5.49 -10.04
C MET A 231 -21.37 5.80 -8.71
N ASN A 232 -22.44 6.60 -8.77
CA ASN A 232 -23.24 6.99 -7.59
C ASN A 232 -22.48 7.79 -6.53
N TYR A 233 -21.39 8.49 -6.89
CA TYR A 233 -20.72 9.40 -5.97
C TYR A 233 -21.65 10.50 -5.49
N ASN A 234 -21.74 10.68 -4.17
CA ASN A 234 -22.48 11.75 -3.53
C ASN A 234 -21.64 12.39 -2.41
N ARG A 235 -21.24 13.64 -2.62
CA ARG A 235 -20.39 14.38 -1.68
C ARG A 235 -21.02 14.50 -0.27
N LYS A 236 -22.35 14.73 -0.16
CA LYS A 236 -23.01 14.90 1.14
C LYS A 236 -22.96 13.59 1.94
N GLU A 237 -23.20 12.49 1.29
CA GLU A 237 -23.14 11.15 1.89
C GLU A 237 -21.71 10.80 2.31
N LEU A 238 -20.71 11.10 1.46
CA LEU A 238 -19.30 10.95 1.80
C LEU A 238 -18.94 11.73 3.07
N VAL A 239 -19.33 13.01 3.16
CA VAL A 239 -19.06 13.84 4.36
C VAL A 239 -19.71 13.24 5.61
N SER A 240 -20.93 12.75 5.49
CA SER A 240 -21.63 12.09 6.61
C SER A 240 -20.95 10.79 7.01
N PHE A 241 -20.50 10.03 6.03
CA PHE A 241 -19.75 8.79 6.25
C PHE A 241 -18.41 9.05 6.97
N LEU A 242 -17.63 10.02 6.51
CA LEU A 242 -16.36 10.39 7.14
C LEU A 242 -16.59 10.86 8.59
N LYS A 243 -17.62 11.66 8.85
CA LYS A 243 -18.00 12.09 10.21
C LYS A 243 -18.38 10.93 11.14
N SER A 244 -18.89 9.83 10.60
CA SER A 244 -19.25 8.65 11.40
C SER A 244 -18.06 7.76 11.74
N LYS A 245 -16.93 7.95 11.07
CA LYS A 245 -15.74 7.08 11.16
C LYS A 245 -14.50 7.76 11.70
N LEU A 246 -14.40 9.08 11.54
CA LEU A 246 -13.22 9.86 11.89
C LEU A 246 -13.53 10.86 13.00
N GLU A 247 -12.52 11.20 13.78
CA GLU A 247 -12.57 12.27 14.76
C GLU A 247 -12.75 13.64 14.09
N ALA A 248 -13.39 14.57 14.77
CA ALA A 248 -13.79 15.87 14.21
C ALA A 248 -12.63 16.65 13.55
N HIS A 249 -11.42 16.60 14.14
CA HIS A 249 -10.26 17.30 13.61
C HIS A 249 -9.64 16.65 12.36
N LYS A 250 -10.04 15.42 12.02
CA LYS A 250 -9.63 14.68 10.83
C LYS A 250 -10.61 14.82 9.66
N ILE A 251 -11.72 15.54 9.85
CA ILE A 251 -12.72 15.71 8.78
C ILE A 251 -12.24 16.82 7.82
N PRO A 252 -12.08 16.52 6.51
CA PRO A 252 -11.76 17.54 5.52
C PRO A 252 -12.84 18.63 5.46
N ILE A 253 -12.40 19.87 5.34
CA ILE A 253 -13.31 21.04 5.19
C ILE A 253 -13.54 21.32 3.70
N LEU A 254 -12.52 21.13 2.87
CA LEU A 254 -12.59 21.32 1.44
C LEU A 254 -12.64 19.96 0.71
N TYR A 255 -13.45 19.93 -0.34
CA TYR A 255 -13.60 18.75 -1.22
C TYR A 255 -13.59 19.23 -2.67
N GLU A 256 -12.84 18.52 -3.50
CA GLU A 256 -12.75 18.79 -4.93
C GLU A 256 -12.77 17.48 -5.70
N GLU A 257 -13.48 17.45 -6.82
CA GLU A 257 -13.49 16.32 -7.74
C GLU A 257 -12.35 16.48 -8.75
N ILE A 258 -11.61 15.41 -8.97
CA ILE A 258 -10.49 15.34 -9.90
C ILE A 258 -10.64 14.13 -10.82
N GLU A 259 -10.02 14.18 -12.00
CA GLU A 259 -10.07 13.06 -12.95
C GLU A 259 -9.22 11.87 -12.51
N LYS A 260 -8.05 12.13 -11.91
CA LYS A 260 -7.11 11.11 -11.43
C LYS A 260 -6.20 11.61 -10.33
N VAL A 261 -5.79 10.70 -9.44
CA VAL A 261 -4.70 10.96 -8.48
C VAL A 261 -3.36 10.82 -9.18
N GLN A 262 -2.47 11.81 -9.00
CA GLN A 262 -1.10 11.74 -9.53
C GLN A 262 -0.29 10.70 -8.76
N ARG A 263 0.39 9.83 -9.50
CA ARG A 263 1.20 8.76 -8.90
C ARG A 263 2.62 8.75 -9.47
N THR A 264 3.55 8.33 -8.64
CA THR A 264 4.92 8.07 -9.06
C THR A 264 4.97 6.84 -9.97
N PHE A 265 6.10 6.62 -10.62
CA PHE A 265 6.36 5.44 -11.46
C PHE A 265 6.04 4.10 -10.76
N ASN A 266 6.22 4.02 -9.45
CA ASN A 266 5.97 2.79 -8.65
C ASN A 266 4.52 2.72 -8.12
N GLY A 267 3.59 3.57 -8.58
CA GLY A 267 2.18 3.56 -8.18
C GLY A 267 1.86 4.25 -6.85
N LYS A 268 2.85 4.86 -6.16
CA LYS A 268 2.61 5.62 -4.93
C LYS A 268 2.02 6.99 -5.26
N ILE A 269 1.17 7.53 -4.38
CA ILE A 269 0.66 8.91 -4.53
C ILE A 269 1.84 9.89 -4.57
N ASP A 270 1.92 10.68 -5.63
CA ASP A 270 2.90 11.76 -5.74
C ASP A 270 2.39 13.00 -5.01
N ARG A 271 2.57 13.03 -3.68
CA ARG A 271 2.13 14.16 -2.86
C ARG A 271 2.84 15.47 -3.18
N LYS A 272 4.03 15.41 -3.82
CA LYS A 272 4.76 16.62 -4.20
C LYS A 272 4.04 17.42 -5.29
N SER A 273 3.30 16.75 -6.17
CA SER A 273 2.52 17.41 -7.22
C SER A 273 1.31 18.20 -6.70
N TYR A 274 0.99 18.08 -5.41
CA TYR A 274 -0.13 18.76 -4.74
C TYR A 274 0.31 19.81 -3.70
N ARG A 275 1.61 20.05 -3.56
CA ARG A 275 2.18 21.05 -2.64
C ARG A 275 2.36 22.42 -3.27
#